data_c5f115ecdc4a74bd51911df5943fdbe1
#
_entry.id   c5f115ecdc4a74bd51911df5943fdbe1
#
_cell.length_a   1.000
_cell.length_b   1.000
_cell.length_c   1.000
_cell.angle_alpha   90.00
_cell.angle_beta   90.00
_cell.angle_gamma   90.00
#
_symmetry.space_group_name_H-M   'P 1'
#
loop_
_entity.id
_entity.type
_entity.pdbx_description
1 polymer ?
#
loop_
_entity_poly.entity_id
_entity_poly.type
_entity_poly.pdbx_seq_one_letter_code
_entity_poly.pdbx_strand_id
1 'polypeptide(L)'
;MVLIIKKIIAFIAVLLILGESSASCEEASENISAQAAVVMWNGEIIYEKQSELKLPMASTTKLMTALIAAERCTMDEEITVEEEDCRVEGSTMYLRAGEKVTVKNLFDGLMLESGNDAALALARCIAGDVDSFVRMMNLKAAELSMNSTHFANPHGLPDKDHYSTAKDMALLMQACLDNGTVRATMAMKSSSVNGRTLINHNKLLYRCKGCTGGKTGYTEAAGRCLVSSCKRNGAELICVTLNAPDDWNDHMTLYNKAFAEYSVRSVTDGMRFSIPVVGGTSRWAYLVPAEDRDVFVDNEAQVAVTAKLPWFAFAPMEKGETAGKAIITVDGKCVGEYPLICSENIAIDNS
;
A
#
# COMPACT_ATOMS: atom_id res chain seq x y z
N MET A 1 -36.06 25.65 -49.88
CA MET A 1 -34.81 24.92 -50.16
C MET A 1 -33.58 25.54 -49.45
N VAL A 2 -33.44 26.86 -49.37
CA VAL A 2 -32.31 27.53 -48.73
C VAL A 2 -32.27 27.43 -47.18
N LEU A 3 -33.45 27.25 -46.53
CA LEU A 3 -33.53 27.17 -45.07
C LEU A 3 -33.16 25.79 -44.50
N ILE A 4 -33.30 24.73 -45.30
CA ILE A 4 -32.97 23.35 -44.92
C ILE A 4 -31.44 23.12 -44.98
N ILE A 5 -30.79 23.75 -45.95
CA ILE A 5 -29.33 23.64 -46.13
C ILE A 5 -28.57 24.37 -44.97
N LYS A 6 -29.10 25.48 -44.45
CA LYS A 6 -28.50 26.18 -43.28
C LYS A 6 -28.61 25.39 -42.00
N LYS A 7 -29.62 24.53 -41.80
CA LYS A 7 -29.76 23.69 -40.63
C LYS A 7 -28.86 22.44 -40.68
N ILE A 8 -28.57 21.93 -41.87
CA ILE A 8 -27.66 20.80 -42.04
C ILE A 8 -26.21 21.22 -41.88
N ILE A 9 -25.83 22.43 -42.30
CA ILE A 9 -24.47 22.97 -42.11
C ILE A 9 -24.22 23.30 -40.61
N ALA A 10 -25.24 23.74 -39.87
CA ALA A 10 -25.12 23.98 -38.42
C ALA A 10 -24.99 22.67 -37.62
N PHE A 11 -25.57 21.54 -38.11
CA PHE A 11 -25.48 20.24 -37.44
C PHE A 11 -24.13 19.53 -37.71
N ILE A 12 -23.53 19.74 -38.89
CA ILE A 12 -22.19 19.22 -39.23
C ILE A 12 -21.09 20.00 -38.56
N ALA A 13 -21.25 21.32 -38.26
CA ALA A 13 -20.28 22.11 -37.53
C ALA A 13 -20.22 21.78 -36.01
N VAL A 14 -21.30 21.23 -35.44
CA VAL A 14 -21.33 20.77 -34.04
C VAL A 14 -20.76 19.37 -33.85
N LEU A 15 -20.74 18.54 -34.93
CA LEU A 15 -20.17 17.18 -34.89
C LEU A 15 -18.64 17.14 -35.12
N LEU A 16 -18.03 18.26 -35.52
CA LEU A 16 -16.57 18.37 -35.77
C LEU A 16 -15.77 19.01 -34.63
N ILE A 17 -16.42 19.34 -33.52
CA ILE A 17 -15.76 19.89 -32.31
C ILE A 17 -15.69 18.84 -31.17
N LEU A 18 -16.19 17.65 -31.39
CA LEU A 18 -15.93 16.49 -30.51
C LEU A 18 -14.78 15.61 -31.04
N GLY A 19 -13.84 16.20 -31.74
CA GLY A 19 -12.51 15.63 -31.96
C GLY A 19 -11.78 15.60 -30.62
N GLU A 20 -11.67 14.43 -30.08
CA GLU A 20 -10.87 14.09 -28.91
C GLU A 20 -9.48 14.70 -29.01
N SER A 21 -9.24 15.81 -28.35
CA SER A 21 -7.91 16.07 -27.88
C SER A 21 -7.71 15.19 -26.63
N SER A 22 -7.42 13.92 -26.85
CA SER A 22 -6.55 13.20 -25.96
C SER A 22 -5.21 13.96 -26.02
N ALA A 23 -5.10 15.03 -25.23
CA ALA A 23 -3.82 15.47 -24.78
C ALA A 23 -3.24 14.29 -24.02
N SER A 24 -2.46 13.45 -24.72
CA SER A 24 -1.47 12.64 -24.08
C SER A 24 -0.59 13.65 -23.34
N CYS A 25 -0.83 13.78 -22.04
CA CYS A 25 0.15 14.33 -21.15
C CYS A 25 1.34 13.35 -21.30
N GLU A 26 2.28 13.70 -22.18
CA GLU A 26 3.60 13.13 -22.22
C GLU A 26 4.24 13.63 -20.91
N GLU A 27 3.93 12.92 -19.79
CA GLU A 27 4.66 13.05 -18.55
C GLU A 27 6.12 12.89 -18.94
N ALA A 28 6.91 13.92 -18.69
CA ALA A 28 8.34 13.87 -18.84
C ALA A 28 8.81 12.61 -18.12
N SER A 29 9.14 11.56 -18.87
CA SER A 29 9.51 10.26 -18.33
C SER A 29 10.68 10.49 -17.39
N GLU A 30 10.43 10.35 -16.10
CA GLU A 30 11.52 10.39 -15.14
C GLU A 30 12.53 9.35 -15.56
N ASN A 31 13.77 9.78 -15.60
CA ASN A 31 14.88 8.91 -16.06
C ASN A 31 15.26 7.96 -14.92
N ILE A 32 14.29 7.11 -14.49
CA ILE A 32 14.55 6.03 -13.53
C ILE A 32 15.00 4.77 -14.27
N SER A 33 15.93 4.05 -13.67
CA SER A 33 16.54 2.86 -14.26
C SER A 33 15.61 1.64 -14.26
N ALA A 34 14.60 1.64 -13.39
CA ALA A 34 13.68 0.53 -13.23
C ALA A 34 12.90 0.20 -14.50
N GLN A 35 12.73 -1.10 -14.78
CA GLN A 35 11.85 -1.57 -15.84
C GLN A 35 10.38 -1.37 -15.46
N ALA A 36 10.00 -1.69 -14.22
CA ALA A 36 8.68 -1.41 -13.68
C ALA A 36 8.78 -0.71 -12.33
N ALA A 37 7.91 0.26 -12.06
CA ALA A 37 7.88 1.00 -10.80
C ALA A 37 6.48 1.46 -10.42
N VAL A 38 6.25 1.62 -9.10
CA VAL A 38 5.06 2.22 -8.52
C VAL A 38 5.44 3.06 -7.31
N VAL A 39 4.80 4.24 -7.16
CA VAL A 39 4.70 4.93 -5.88
C VAL A 39 3.24 4.97 -5.47
N MET A 40 2.94 4.56 -4.23
CA MET A 40 1.59 4.40 -3.71
C MET A 40 1.43 5.06 -2.35
N TRP A 41 0.28 5.65 -2.08
CA TRP A 41 -0.17 6.15 -0.79
C TRP A 41 -1.55 5.59 -0.45
N ASN A 42 -1.67 4.87 0.67
CA ASN A 42 -2.94 4.29 1.16
C ASN A 42 -3.76 3.58 0.08
N GLY A 43 -3.11 2.81 -0.79
CA GLY A 43 -3.76 2.08 -1.88
C GLY A 43 -3.93 2.89 -3.19
N GLU A 44 -3.70 4.20 -3.18
CA GLU A 44 -3.76 5.05 -4.37
C GLU A 44 -2.39 5.15 -5.04
N ILE A 45 -2.35 4.88 -6.34
CA ILE A 45 -1.12 5.00 -7.15
C ILE A 45 -0.96 6.46 -7.56
N ILE A 46 0.18 7.06 -7.18
CA ILE A 46 0.54 8.45 -7.53
C ILE A 46 1.62 8.53 -8.62
N TYR A 47 2.34 7.44 -8.85
CA TYR A 47 3.27 7.29 -9.97
C TYR A 47 3.33 5.83 -10.40
N GLU A 48 3.39 5.60 -11.71
CA GLU A 48 3.59 4.26 -12.23
C GLU A 48 4.40 4.24 -13.53
N LYS A 49 5.18 3.17 -13.69
CA LYS A 49 5.89 2.83 -14.93
C LYS A 49 5.76 1.33 -15.13
N GLN A 50 5.07 0.90 -16.18
CA GLN A 50 4.82 -0.52 -16.48
C GLN A 50 4.39 -1.33 -15.24
N SER A 51 3.54 -0.75 -14.40
CA SER A 51 3.19 -1.23 -13.06
C SER A 51 2.56 -2.63 -13.04
N GLU A 52 1.93 -3.05 -14.12
CA GLU A 52 1.26 -4.35 -14.32
C GLU A 52 2.16 -5.39 -15.04
N LEU A 53 3.40 -5.03 -15.39
CA LEU A 53 4.32 -5.96 -16.06
C LEU A 53 4.75 -7.06 -15.07
N LYS A 54 4.50 -8.32 -15.44
CA LYS A 54 4.92 -9.49 -14.67
C LYS A 54 6.43 -9.69 -14.78
N LEU A 55 7.12 -9.60 -13.65
CA LEU A 55 8.57 -9.73 -13.56
C LEU A 55 8.95 -10.64 -12.39
N PRO A 56 10.11 -11.30 -12.44
CA PRO A 56 10.69 -11.94 -11.27
C PRO A 56 10.97 -10.87 -10.20
N MET A 57 10.67 -11.18 -8.95
CA MET A 57 10.79 -10.23 -7.83
C MET A 57 11.91 -10.57 -6.86
N ALA A 58 12.67 -11.64 -7.10
CA ALA A 58 13.76 -12.09 -6.23
C ALA A 58 13.35 -12.14 -4.75
N SER A 59 14.26 -11.83 -3.83
CA SER A 59 14.02 -11.89 -2.38
C SER A 59 13.02 -10.86 -1.82
N THR A 60 12.41 -10.00 -2.64
CA THR A 60 11.26 -9.21 -2.17
C THR A 60 10.04 -10.12 -1.90
N THR A 61 10.03 -11.35 -2.44
CA THR A 61 9.15 -12.47 -2.07
C THR A 61 9.02 -12.67 -0.55
N LYS A 62 10.11 -12.46 0.18
CA LYS A 62 10.17 -12.67 1.63
C LYS A 62 9.27 -11.74 2.45
N LEU A 63 8.74 -10.67 1.84
CA LEU A 63 7.68 -9.87 2.43
C LEU A 63 6.41 -10.72 2.66
N MET A 64 6.03 -11.57 1.68
CA MET A 64 4.89 -12.48 1.83
C MET A 64 5.17 -13.55 2.90
N THR A 65 6.37 -14.12 2.89
CA THR A 65 6.80 -15.10 3.90
C THR A 65 6.76 -14.51 5.31
N ALA A 66 7.27 -13.28 5.46
CA ALA A 66 7.24 -12.56 6.73
C ALA A 66 5.81 -12.23 7.19
N LEU A 67 4.96 -11.79 6.27
CA LEU A 67 3.57 -11.46 6.61
C LEU A 67 2.81 -12.69 7.14
N ILE A 68 2.91 -13.82 6.44
CA ILE A 68 2.28 -15.07 6.87
C ILE A 68 2.86 -15.54 8.21
N ALA A 69 4.18 -15.48 8.39
CA ALA A 69 4.81 -15.87 9.65
C ALA A 69 4.35 -14.98 10.82
N ALA A 70 4.23 -13.67 10.61
CA ALA A 70 3.74 -12.74 11.63
C ALA A 70 2.25 -12.95 11.99
N GLU A 71 1.45 -13.45 11.04
CA GLU A 71 0.03 -13.74 11.28
C GLU A 71 -0.23 -15.12 11.92
N ARG A 72 0.71 -16.08 11.78
CA ARG A 72 0.48 -17.48 12.14
C ARG A 72 1.28 -17.97 13.32
N CYS A 73 2.41 -17.34 13.63
CA CYS A 73 3.33 -17.79 14.66
C CYS A 73 3.39 -16.82 15.84
N THR A 74 3.71 -17.38 16.99
CA THR A 74 4.17 -16.61 18.15
C THR A 74 5.68 -16.41 18.03
N MET A 75 6.15 -15.16 18.20
CA MET A 75 7.56 -14.82 17.98
C MET A 75 8.54 -15.54 18.91
N ASP A 76 8.12 -15.94 20.11
CA ASP A 76 8.93 -16.64 21.12
C ASP A 76 8.93 -18.17 20.91
N GLU A 77 8.14 -18.69 19.98
CA GLU A 77 8.07 -20.12 19.69
C GLU A 77 9.44 -20.64 19.25
N GLU A 78 9.90 -21.73 19.88
CA GLU A 78 11.19 -22.35 19.60
C GLU A 78 11.05 -23.41 18.50
N ILE A 79 11.89 -23.32 17.50
CA ILE A 79 11.93 -24.23 16.37
C ILE A 79 13.29 -24.94 16.36
N THR A 80 13.29 -26.25 16.10
CA THR A 80 14.51 -26.99 15.77
C THR A 80 14.72 -26.94 14.24
N VAL A 81 15.89 -26.44 13.85
CA VAL A 81 16.29 -26.37 12.43
C VAL A 81 16.55 -27.79 11.92
N GLU A 82 15.97 -28.12 10.78
CA GLU A 82 16.20 -29.40 10.11
C GLU A 82 17.31 -29.29 9.05
N GLU A 83 17.86 -30.43 8.64
CA GLU A 83 18.93 -30.44 7.64
C GLU A 83 18.45 -29.88 6.28
N GLU A 84 17.17 -30.08 5.97
CA GLU A 84 16.54 -29.62 4.75
C GLU A 84 16.43 -28.09 4.71
N ASP A 85 16.25 -27.42 5.85
CA ASP A 85 16.23 -25.97 5.94
C ASP A 85 17.58 -25.35 5.54
N CYS A 86 18.67 -26.09 5.78
CA CYS A 86 20.04 -25.64 5.49
C CYS A 86 20.49 -25.89 4.04
N ARG A 87 19.72 -26.69 3.28
CA ARG A 87 20.08 -27.09 1.90
C ARG A 87 19.49 -26.14 0.86
N VAL A 88 19.93 -24.88 0.90
CA VAL A 88 19.46 -23.88 -0.05
C VAL A 88 20.64 -22.98 -0.48
N GLU A 89 20.65 -22.57 -1.74
CA GLU A 89 21.61 -21.64 -2.29
C GLU A 89 21.26 -20.17 -2.00
N GLY A 90 22.21 -19.29 -2.25
CA GLY A 90 22.05 -17.84 -2.13
C GLY A 90 22.26 -17.30 -0.72
N SER A 91 21.52 -16.25 -0.34
CA SER A 91 21.69 -15.61 0.96
C SER A 91 21.17 -16.51 2.09
N THR A 92 21.95 -16.65 3.17
CA THR A 92 21.60 -17.45 4.34
C THR A 92 21.96 -16.70 5.63
N MET A 93 21.29 -17.01 6.74
CA MET A 93 21.73 -16.61 8.07
C MET A 93 22.63 -17.67 8.73
N TYR A 94 23.06 -18.67 7.97
CA TYR A 94 23.95 -19.78 8.37
C TYR A 94 23.36 -20.63 9.51
N LEU A 95 22.11 -21.07 9.35
CA LEU A 95 21.46 -22.04 10.23
C LEU A 95 22.21 -23.39 10.19
N ARG A 96 22.14 -24.12 11.30
CA ARG A 96 22.73 -25.44 11.43
C ARG A 96 21.67 -26.45 11.81
N ALA A 97 21.70 -27.62 11.21
CA ALA A 97 20.79 -28.70 11.57
C ALA A 97 20.91 -29.04 13.06
N GLY A 98 19.77 -29.19 13.73
CA GLY A 98 19.67 -29.38 15.19
C GLY A 98 19.78 -28.11 16.01
N GLU A 99 20.05 -26.95 15.42
CA GLU A 99 20.05 -25.67 16.12
C GLU A 99 18.65 -25.30 16.60
N LYS A 100 18.54 -24.81 17.83
CA LYS A 100 17.30 -24.25 18.36
C LYS A 100 17.27 -22.74 18.17
N VAL A 101 16.25 -22.24 17.53
CA VAL A 101 16.04 -20.83 17.23
C VAL A 101 14.59 -20.46 17.49
N THR A 102 14.32 -19.21 17.85
CA THR A 102 12.93 -18.75 17.93
C THR A 102 12.42 -18.31 16.54
N VAL A 103 11.10 -18.27 16.37
CA VAL A 103 10.47 -17.65 15.19
C VAL A 103 11.01 -16.24 14.97
N LYS A 104 11.18 -15.45 16.05
CA LYS A 104 11.79 -14.12 15.99
C LYS A 104 13.18 -14.12 15.38
N ASN A 105 14.01 -15.11 15.74
CA ASN A 105 15.36 -15.24 15.20
C ASN A 105 15.33 -15.52 13.70
N LEU A 106 14.44 -16.43 13.24
CA LEU A 106 14.24 -16.71 11.83
C LEU A 106 13.69 -15.50 11.07
N PHE A 107 12.76 -14.78 11.70
CA PHE A 107 12.17 -13.58 11.14
C PHE A 107 13.21 -12.47 10.92
N ASP A 108 14.11 -12.25 11.90
CA ASP A 108 15.21 -11.32 11.75
C ASP A 108 16.17 -11.75 10.64
N GLY A 109 16.53 -13.04 10.57
CA GLY A 109 17.38 -13.59 9.50
C GLY A 109 16.74 -13.46 8.13
N LEU A 110 15.44 -13.73 8.02
CA LEU A 110 14.65 -13.57 6.80
C LEU A 110 14.71 -12.15 6.27
N MET A 111 14.48 -11.18 7.15
CA MET A 111 14.29 -9.78 6.74
C MET A 111 15.62 -9.02 6.60
N LEU A 112 16.57 -9.21 7.49
CA LEU A 112 17.84 -8.46 7.50
C LEU A 112 18.86 -9.06 6.56
N GLU A 113 19.19 -10.37 6.74
CA GLU A 113 20.18 -11.08 5.92
C GLU A 113 19.59 -11.66 4.63
N SER A 114 18.25 -11.58 4.49
CA SER A 114 17.58 -12.21 3.35
C SER A 114 17.74 -13.74 3.33
N GLY A 115 17.82 -14.39 4.51
CA GLY A 115 18.11 -15.81 4.65
C GLY A 115 17.10 -16.70 3.94
N ASN A 116 17.56 -17.50 2.98
CA ASN A 116 16.77 -18.51 2.30
C ASN A 116 16.50 -19.70 3.23
N ASP A 117 17.49 -20.05 4.06
CA ASP A 117 17.39 -21.03 5.13
C ASP A 117 16.31 -20.66 6.16
N ALA A 118 16.25 -19.40 6.57
CA ALA A 118 15.18 -18.89 7.43
C ALA A 118 13.80 -18.97 6.77
N ALA A 119 13.71 -18.71 5.47
CA ALA A 119 12.46 -18.82 4.74
C ALA A 119 11.94 -20.27 4.70
N LEU A 120 12.83 -21.25 4.48
CA LEU A 120 12.48 -22.67 4.47
C LEU A 120 12.06 -23.17 5.86
N ALA A 121 12.81 -22.80 6.91
CA ALA A 121 12.49 -23.17 8.29
C ALA A 121 11.13 -22.60 8.73
N LEU A 122 10.82 -21.36 8.39
CA LEU A 122 9.50 -20.77 8.66
C LEU A 122 8.40 -21.47 7.87
N ALA A 123 8.61 -21.72 6.58
CA ALA A 123 7.62 -22.40 5.73
C ALA A 123 7.26 -23.79 6.28
N ARG A 124 8.27 -24.59 6.64
CA ARG A 124 8.09 -25.90 7.25
C ARG A 124 7.38 -25.81 8.60
N CYS A 125 7.81 -24.90 9.46
CA CYS A 125 7.19 -24.72 10.77
C CYS A 125 5.69 -24.37 10.66
N ILE A 126 5.32 -23.51 9.73
CA ILE A 126 3.95 -22.98 9.60
C ILE A 126 3.03 -23.99 8.91
N ALA A 127 3.50 -24.65 7.86
CA ALA A 127 2.66 -25.44 6.97
C ALA A 127 3.03 -26.93 6.90
N GLY A 128 4.07 -27.35 7.60
CA GLY A 128 4.58 -28.74 7.58
C GLY A 128 5.53 -29.01 6.41
N ASP A 129 5.32 -28.40 5.26
CA ASP A 129 6.14 -28.52 4.06
C ASP A 129 6.10 -27.24 3.22
N VAL A 130 7.06 -27.12 2.28
CA VAL A 130 7.21 -25.93 1.41
C VAL A 130 6.03 -25.78 0.45
N ASP A 131 5.52 -26.88 -0.12
CA ASP A 131 4.41 -26.81 -1.10
C ASP A 131 3.12 -26.32 -0.44
N SER A 132 2.86 -26.77 0.79
CA SER A 132 1.73 -26.30 1.60
C SER A 132 1.85 -24.82 1.91
N PHE A 133 3.07 -24.35 2.24
CA PHE A 133 3.32 -22.94 2.49
C PHE A 133 3.15 -22.09 1.23
N VAL A 134 3.63 -22.56 0.08
CA VAL A 134 3.45 -21.88 -1.22
C VAL A 134 1.96 -21.76 -1.57
N ARG A 135 1.15 -22.76 -1.28
CA ARG A 135 -0.33 -22.64 -1.41
C ARG A 135 -0.88 -21.54 -0.52
N MET A 136 -0.40 -21.40 0.73
CA MET A 136 -0.80 -20.30 1.63
C MET A 136 -0.38 -18.94 1.08
N MET A 137 0.83 -18.82 0.49
CA MET A 137 1.30 -17.58 -0.14
C MET A 137 0.36 -17.14 -1.27
N ASN A 138 -0.06 -18.07 -2.13
CA ASN A 138 -0.96 -17.75 -3.24
C ASN A 138 -2.39 -17.44 -2.77
N LEU A 139 -2.88 -18.06 -1.72
CA LEU A 139 -4.15 -17.70 -1.09
C LEU A 139 -4.08 -16.28 -0.48
N LYS A 140 -3.01 -15.96 0.23
CA LYS A 140 -2.78 -14.60 0.77
C LYS A 140 -2.66 -13.57 -0.34
N ALA A 141 -2.01 -13.88 -1.46
CA ALA A 141 -1.97 -13.00 -2.63
C ALA A 141 -3.37 -12.67 -3.16
N ALA A 142 -4.25 -13.68 -3.26
CA ALA A 142 -5.64 -13.48 -3.65
C ALA A 142 -6.42 -12.62 -2.64
N GLU A 143 -6.24 -12.84 -1.32
CA GLU A 143 -6.83 -12.01 -0.26
C GLU A 143 -6.40 -10.54 -0.39
N LEU A 144 -5.15 -10.29 -0.74
CA LEU A 144 -4.60 -8.95 -0.94
C LEU A 144 -4.90 -8.35 -2.32
N SER A 145 -5.69 -9.05 -3.16
CA SER A 145 -6.00 -8.64 -4.53
C SER A 145 -4.78 -8.53 -5.46
N MET A 146 -3.73 -9.30 -5.20
CA MET A 146 -2.51 -9.40 -6.03
C MET A 146 -2.78 -10.32 -7.25
N ASN A 147 -3.63 -9.87 -8.16
CA ASN A 147 -4.21 -10.71 -9.22
C ASN A 147 -3.22 -11.08 -10.34
N SER A 148 -2.06 -10.45 -10.38
CA SER A 148 -1.00 -10.70 -11.37
C SER A 148 0.25 -11.31 -10.75
N THR A 149 0.11 -11.97 -9.58
CA THR A 149 1.21 -12.56 -8.81
C THR A 149 1.03 -14.07 -8.68
N HIS A 150 2.14 -14.80 -8.77
CA HIS A 150 2.21 -16.21 -8.43
C HIS A 150 3.52 -16.52 -7.70
N PHE A 151 3.41 -17.17 -6.55
CA PHE A 151 4.54 -17.64 -5.75
C PHE A 151 4.78 -19.12 -6.02
N ALA A 152 6.04 -19.50 -6.28
CA ALA A 152 6.48 -20.89 -6.44
C ALA A 152 7.41 -21.34 -5.30
N ASN A 153 7.93 -20.41 -4.49
CA ASN A 153 8.79 -20.73 -3.35
C ASN A 153 8.77 -19.58 -2.31
N PRO A 154 9.21 -19.82 -1.06
CA PRO A 154 9.13 -18.82 0.02
C PRO A 154 10.29 -17.82 0.05
N HIS A 155 11.30 -17.95 -0.80
CA HIS A 155 12.56 -17.19 -0.70
C HIS A 155 12.86 -16.29 -1.91
N GLY A 156 12.29 -16.57 -3.08
CA GLY A 156 12.45 -15.74 -4.29
C GLY A 156 13.60 -16.18 -5.21
N LEU A 157 14.08 -17.42 -5.11
CA LEU A 157 14.96 -17.99 -6.14
C LEU A 157 14.20 -18.16 -7.45
N PRO A 158 14.90 -18.13 -8.60
CA PRO A 158 14.27 -18.16 -9.90
C PRO A 158 13.43 -19.42 -10.13
N ASP A 159 12.23 -19.22 -10.60
CA ASP A 159 11.31 -20.24 -11.11
C ASP A 159 10.45 -19.59 -12.19
N LYS A 160 10.09 -20.34 -13.25
CA LYS A 160 9.30 -19.83 -14.39
C LYS A 160 7.91 -19.35 -13.97
N ASP A 161 7.37 -19.93 -12.89
CA ASP A 161 6.06 -19.64 -12.37
C ASP A 161 6.11 -18.69 -11.14
N HIS A 162 7.29 -18.07 -10.85
CA HIS A 162 7.51 -17.17 -9.74
C HIS A 162 7.63 -15.72 -10.20
N TYR A 163 6.53 -14.98 -10.19
CA TYR A 163 6.47 -13.60 -10.70
C TYR A 163 5.47 -12.75 -9.91
N SER A 164 5.65 -11.43 -10.02
CA SER A 164 4.71 -10.42 -9.53
C SER A 164 4.75 -9.17 -10.42
N THR A 165 4.02 -8.14 -10.03
CA THR A 165 4.05 -6.82 -10.65
C THR A 165 4.45 -5.77 -9.62
N ALA A 166 4.89 -4.59 -10.06
CA ALA A 166 5.22 -3.50 -9.13
C ALA A 166 3.99 -3.07 -8.32
N LYS A 167 2.81 -3.07 -8.93
CA LYS A 167 1.53 -2.77 -8.29
C LYS A 167 1.17 -3.79 -7.21
N ASP A 168 1.22 -5.09 -7.52
CA ASP A 168 0.90 -6.13 -6.56
C ASP A 168 1.89 -6.13 -5.37
N MET A 169 3.18 -5.89 -5.64
CA MET A 169 4.18 -5.76 -4.57
C MET A 169 3.96 -4.54 -3.68
N ALA A 170 3.35 -3.47 -4.20
CA ALA A 170 2.95 -2.32 -3.38
C ALA A 170 1.77 -2.66 -2.46
N LEU A 171 0.79 -3.45 -2.93
CA LEU A 171 -0.29 -3.97 -2.09
C LEU A 171 0.25 -4.86 -0.96
N LEU A 172 1.18 -5.76 -1.28
CA LEU A 172 1.85 -6.57 -0.27
C LEU A 172 2.61 -5.73 0.75
N MET A 173 3.31 -4.69 0.30
CA MET A 173 4.02 -3.79 1.20
C MET A 173 3.07 -3.01 2.11
N GLN A 174 1.90 -2.60 1.63
CA GLN A 174 0.87 -1.98 2.45
C GLN A 174 0.43 -2.92 3.58
N ALA A 175 0.13 -4.18 3.28
CA ALA A 175 -0.22 -5.17 4.29
C ALA A 175 0.93 -5.42 5.29
N CYS A 176 2.18 -5.39 4.84
CA CYS A 176 3.35 -5.47 5.70
C CYS A 176 3.48 -4.26 6.65
N LEU A 177 3.15 -3.06 6.17
CA LEU A 177 3.14 -1.85 7.00
C LEU A 177 2.00 -1.85 8.03
N ASP A 178 0.88 -2.47 7.73
CA ASP A 178 -0.26 -2.61 8.65
C ASP A 178 0.02 -3.66 9.75
N ASN A 179 0.97 -4.57 9.51
CA ASN A 179 1.41 -5.55 10.50
C ASN A 179 2.56 -5.00 11.37
N GLY A 180 2.31 -4.79 12.66
CA GLY A 180 3.28 -4.18 13.58
C GLY A 180 4.62 -4.92 13.70
N THR A 181 4.60 -6.26 13.63
CA THR A 181 5.81 -7.11 13.71
C THR A 181 6.66 -6.96 12.45
N VAL A 182 6.05 -7.05 11.26
CA VAL A 182 6.76 -6.89 9.98
C VAL A 182 7.32 -5.48 9.88
N ARG A 183 6.50 -4.46 10.16
CA ARG A 183 6.89 -3.04 10.15
C ARG A 183 8.12 -2.81 11.05
N ALA A 184 8.07 -3.27 12.29
CA ALA A 184 9.18 -3.08 13.24
C ALA A 184 10.47 -3.72 12.74
N THR A 185 10.40 -4.96 12.19
CA THR A 185 11.59 -5.67 11.74
C THR A 185 12.18 -5.08 10.46
N MET A 186 11.34 -4.63 9.51
CA MET A 186 11.81 -3.95 8.30
C MET A 186 12.60 -2.66 8.59
N ALA A 187 12.29 -1.99 9.70
CA ALA A 187 12.94 -0.75 10.14
C ALA A 187 14.27 -0.99 10.87
N MET A 188 14.55 -2.22 11.32
CA MET A 188 15.77 -2.55 12.06
C MET A 188 16.99 -2.43 11.13
N LYS A 189 18.07 -1.85 11.66
CA LYS A 189 19.34 -1.74 10.95
C LYS A 189 20.23 -2.97 11.16
N SER A 190 20.12 -3.59 12.33
CA SER A 190 20.85 -4.82 12.69
C SER A 190 20.14 -5.54 13.83
N SER A 191 20.45 -6.83 13.97
CA SER A 191 20.04 -7.68 15.09
C SER A 191 21.17 -8.63 15.45
N SER A 192 21.11 -9.26 16.63
CA SER A 192 22.04 -10.29 17.04
C SER A 192 21.28 -11.58 17.38
N VAL A 193 21.63 -12.68 16.74
CA VAL A 193 20.98 -13.96 16.87
C VAL A 193 22.01 -15.06 17.07
N ASN A 194 22.02 -15.73 18.23
CA ASN A 194 22.92 -16.85 18.53
C ASN A 194 24.39 -16.58 18.17
N GLY A 195 24.88 -15.37 18.52
CA GLY A 195 26.26 -14.93 18.24
C GLY A 195 26.52 -14.49 16.78
N ARG A 196 25.49 -14.47 15.92
CA ARG A 196 25.55 -13.89 14.57
C ARG A 196 25.09 -12.44 14.62
N THR A 197 25.80 -11.54 13.95
CA THR A 197 25.32 -10.17 13.70
C THR A 197 24.63 -10.14 12.36
N LEU A 198 23.34 -9.81 12.36
CA LEU A 198 22.52 -9.68 11.16
C LEU A 198 22.45 -8.20 10.77
N ILE A 199 22.70 -7.87 9.50
CA ILE A 199 22.71 -6.48 9.00
C ILE A 199 21.67 -6.32 7.92
N ASN A 200 20.80 -5.32 8.07
CA ASN A 200 19.79 -5.05 7.05
C ASN A 200 20.44 -4.53 5.75
N HIS A 201 20.19 -5.25 4.67
CA HIS A 201 20.71 -4.91 3.34
C HIS A 201 20.04 -3.67 2.73
N ASN A 202 18.95 -3.17 3.30
CA ASN A 202 18.27 -1.96 2.82
C ASN A 202 19.08 -0.69 3.17
N LYS A 203 19.89 -0.23 2.23
CA LYS A 203 20.72 0.98 2.40
C LYS A 203 19.91 2.27 2.51
N LEU A 204 18.61 2.28 2.12
CA LEU A 204 17.75 3.46 2.27
C LEU A 204 17.53 3.82 3.75
N LEU A 205 17.62 2.87 4.69
CA LEU A 205 17.58 3.13 6.13
C LEU A 205 18.67 4.10 6.63
N TYR A 206 19.74 4.28 5.84
CA TYR A 206 20.86 5.16 6.14
C TYR A 206 20.95 6.36 5.19
N ARG A 207 20.41 6.24 3.97
CA ARG A 207 20.60 7.22 2.89
C ARG A 207 19.38 8.06 2.59
N CYS A 208 18.17 7.56 2.89
CA CYS A 208 16.91 8.23 2.60
C CYS A 208 16.27 8.73 3.89
N LYS A 209 16.20 10.07 4.05
CA LYS A 209 15.52 10.68 5.21
C LYS A 209 14.04 10.27 5.22
N GLY A 210 13.60 9.67 6.33
CA GLY A 210 12.23 9.22 6.50
C GLY A 210 11.97 7.79 6.04
N CYS A 211 12.96 7.04 5.53
CA CYS A 211 12.77 5.62 5.22
C CYS A 211 12.36 4.84 6.46
N THR A 212 11.24 4.12 6.39
CA THR A 212 10.65 3.35 7.50
C THR A 212 10.88 1.85 7.37
N GLY A 213 11.40 1.38 6.23
CA GLY A 213 11.74 -0.02 6.06
C GLY A 213 11.66 -0.50 4.62
N GLY A 214 11.70 -1.82 4.45
CA GLY A 214 11.57 -2.44 3.14
C GLY A 214 12.36 -3.72 2.97
N LYS A 215 12.40 -4.23 1.72
CA LYS A 215 13.12 -5.45 1.36
C LYS A 215 13.81 -5.31 0.01
N THR A 216 15.07 -5.75 -0.05
CA THR A 216 15.87 -5.84 -1.27
C THR A 216 15.74 -7.22 -1.90
N GLY A 217 15.93 -7.30 -3.20
CA GLY A 217 16.04 -8.54 -3.94
C GLY A 217 17.04 -8.43 -5.08
N TYR A 218 17.74 -9.54 -5.36
CA TYR A 218 18.57 -9.67 -6.53
C TYR A 218 18.70 -11.15 -6.93
N THR A 219 18.51 -11.40 -8.19
CA THR A 219 18.99 -12.61 -8.90
C THR A 219 19.42 -12.17 -10.30
N GLU A 220 20.20 -13.00 -11.00
CA GLU A 220 20.57 -12.68 -12.40
C GLU A 220 19.35 -12.50 -13.30
N ALA A 221 18.30 -13.32 -13.08
CA ALA A 221 17.08 -13.26 -13.87
C ALA A 221 16.18 -12.04 -13.54
N ALA A 222 16.17 -11.61 -12.28
CA ALA A 222 15.29 -10.51 -11.83
C ALA A 222 15.98 -9.14 -11.97
N GLY A 223 17.29 -9.09 -12.02
CA GLY A 223 17.99 -7.84 -11.76
C GLY A 223 17.81 -7.39 -10.31
N ARG A 224 18.09 -6.12 -10.03
CA ARG A 224 17.86 -5.54 -8.70
C ARG A 224 16.37 -5.19 -8.53
N CYS A 225 15.81 -5.58 -7.39
CA CYS A 225 14.43 -5.29 -6.99
C CYS A 225 14.43 -4.66 -5.60
N LEU A 226 13.60 -3.65 -5.41
CA LEU A 226 13.49 -2.98 -4.14
C LEU A 226 12.02 -2.63 -3.85
N VAL A 227 11.59 -2.94 -2.64
CA VAL A 227 10.31 -2.50 -2.07
C VAL A 227 10.63 -1.74 -0.81
N SER A 228 10.19 -0.49 -0.68
CA SER A 228 10.47 0.31 0.51
C SER A 228 9.32 1.24 0.87
N SER A 229 9.36 1.80 2.07
CA SER A 229 8.46 2.86 2.50
C SER A 229 9.23 4.04 3.08
N CYS A 230 8.62 5.22 2.97
CA CYS A 230 9.19 6.47 3.45
C CYS A 230 8.09 7.37 4.00
N LYS A 231 8.28 7.88 5.23
CA LYS A 231 7.33 8.77 5.91
C LYS A 231 7.90 10.17 6.04
N ARG A 232 7.18 11.17 5.47
CA ARG A 232 7.51 12.60 5.61
C ARG A 232 6.21 13.39 5.66
N ASN A 233 6.21 14.49 6.40
CA ASN A 233 5.10 15.47 6.41
C ASN A 233 3.70 14.85 6.61
N GLY A 234 3.59 13.82 7.44
CA GLY A 234 2.32 13.12 7.70
C GLY A 234 1.98 11.99 6.73
N ALA A 235 2.53 11.97 5.51
CA ALA A 235 2.31 10.88 4.55
C ALA A 235 3.36 9.78 4.68
N GLU A 236 2.97 8.52 4.50
CA GLU A 236 3.86 7.38 4.33
C GLU A 236 3.65 6.79 2.93
N LEU A 237 4.66 6.91 2.09
CA LEU A 237 4.64 6.42 0.71
C LEU A 237 5.32 5.06 0.62
N ILE A 238 4.79 4.22 -0.25
CA ILE A 238 5.40 2.96 -0.68
C ILE A 238 6.00 3.19 -2.06
N CYS A 239 7.22 2.69 -2.27
CA CYS A 239 7.87 2.66 -3.57
C CYS A 239 8.32 1.23 -3.88
N VAL A 240 8.04 0.80 -5.10
CA VAL A 240 8.47 -0.50 -5.64
C VAL A 240 9.20 -0.27 -6.96
N THR A 241 10.36 -0.89 -7.11
CA THR A 241 11.06 -0.99 -8.39
C THR A 241 11.46 -2.43 -8.67
N LEU A 242 11.20 -2.89 -9.89
CA LEU A 242 11.58 -4.21 -10.39
C LEU A 242 12.53 -4.05 -11.58
N ASN A 243 13.57 -4.88 -11.59
CA ASN A 243 14.67 -4.81 -12.58
C ASN A 243 15.20 -3.38 -12.72
N ALA A 244 15.77 -2.87 -11.63
CA ALA A 244 16.22 -1.49 -11.46
C ALA A 244 17.72 -1.44 -11.16
N PRO A 245 18.61 -1.30 -12.14
CA PRO A 245 20.06 -1.30 -11.91
C PRO A 245 20.51 -0.27 -10.87
N ASP A 246 19.83 0.87 -10.75
CA ASP A 246 20.13 1.94 -9.79
C ASP A 246 18.98 2.16 -8.78
N ASP A 247 18.44 1.06 -8.24
CA ASP A 247 17.27 1.01 -7.36
C ASP A 247 17.27 2.02 -6.21
N TRP A 248 18.46 2.29 -5.60
CA TRP A 248 18.56 3.26 -4.50
C TRP A 248 18.26 4.69 -4.95
N ASN A 249 18.82 5.10 -6.07
CA ASN A 249 18.63 6.43 -6.62
C ASN A 249 17.22 6.58 -7.20
N ASP A 250 16.71 5.53 -7.86
CA ASP A 250 15.32 5.52 -8.34
C ASP A 250 14.33 5.79 -7.21
N HIS A 251 14.44 5.07 -6.08
CA HIS A 251 13.56 5.28 -4.93
C HIS A 251 13.71 6.68 -4.32
N MET A 252 14.96 7.18 -4.17
CA MET A 252 15.16 8.53 -3.62
C MET A 252 14.59 9.60 -4.55
N THR A 253 14.73 9.45 -5.86
CA THR A 253 14.18 10.37 -6.88
C THR A 253 12.67 10.37 -6.81
N LEU A 254 12.04 9.20 -6.85
CA LEU A 254 10.59 9.05 -6.78
C LEU A 254 10.01 9.62 -5.47
N TYR A 255 10.62 9.32 -4.32
CA TYR A 255 10.18 9.91 -3.04
C TYR A 255 10.34 11.43 -3.00
N ASN A 256 11.48 11.94 -3.44
CA ASN A 256 11.71 13.37 -3.39
C ASN A 256 10.72 14.14 -4.28
N LYS A 257 10.42 13.61 -5.47
CA LYS A 257 9.40 14.17 -6.35
C LYS A 257 8.04 14.10 -5.70
N ALA A 258 7.58 12.91 -5.28
CA ALA A 258 6.26 12.73 -4.71
C ALA A 258 6.02 13.65 -3.49
N PHE A 259 7.01 13.78 -2.58
CA PHE A 259 6.90 14.69 -1.43
C PHE A 259 7.08 16.17 -1.76
N ALA A 260 7.59 16.53 -2.94
CA ALA A 260 7.67 17.91 -3.42
C ALA A 260 6.37 18.35 -4.12
N GLU A 261 5.76 17.46 -4.87
CA GLU A 261 4.57 17.73 -5.69
C GLU A 261 3.25 17.47 -4.94
N TYR A 262 3.24 16.56 -3.96
CA TYR A 262 2.05 16.16 -3.22
C TYR A 262 2.13 16.53 -1.74
N SER A 263 0.99 16.82 -1.14
CA SER A 263 0.88 17.07 0.31
C SER A 263 -0.39 16.47 0.90
N VAL A 264 -0.32 16.16 2.20
CA VAL A 264 -1.50 15.78 2.98
C VAL A 264 -2.34 17.02 3.25
N ARG A 265 -3.62 16.95 2.90
CA ARG A 265 -4.61 17.97 3.25
C ARG A 265 -5.69 17.33 4.10
N SER A 266 -5.89 17.83 5.31
CA SER A 266 -7.05 17.46 6.11
C SER A 266 -8.29 18.08 5.50
N VAL A 267 -9.29 17.25 5.18
CA VAL A 267 -10.48 17.69 4.45
C VAL A 267 -11.74 17.68 5.30
N THR A 268 -11.67 17.12 6.50
CA THR A 268 -12.82 17.02 7.40
C THR A 268 -12.63 17.76 8.72
N ASP A 269 -11.42 18.23 9.01
CA ASP A 269 -11.10 18.93 10.26
C ASP A 269 -11.96 20.19 10.43
N GLY A 270 -12.58 20.32 11.62
CA GLY A 270 -13.45 21.44 11.97
C GLY A 270 -14.77 21.52 11.20
N MET A 271 -15.11 20.53 10.35
CA MET A 271 -16.38 20.53 9.63
C MET A 271 -17.56 20.32 10.56
N ARG A 272 -18.57 21.19 10.41
CA ARG A 272 -19.83 21.13 11.13
C ARG A 272 -20.96 21.62 10.24
N PHE A 273 -21.98 20.79 10.11
CA PHE A 273 -23.21 21.11 9.36
C PHE A 273 -24.38 21.15 10.32
N SER A 274 -25.47 21.76 9.92
CA SER A 274 -26.71 21.76 10.72
C SER A 274 -27.93 21.44 9.86
N ILE A 275 -28.86 20.67 10.42
CA ILE A 275 -30.15 20.38 9.82
C ILE A 275 -31.27 20.73 10.82
N PRO A 276 -32.44 21.19 10.35
CA PRO A 276 -33.58 21.41 11.23
C PRO A 276 -34.11 20.12 11.85
N VAL A 277 -34.58 20.18 13.11
CA VAL A 277 -35.17 19.05 13.81
C VAL A 277 -36.64 19.39 14.16
N VAL A 278 -37.51 18.47 13.84
CA VAL A 278 -38.95 18.58 14.13
C VAL A 278 -39.26 17.75 15.39
N GLY A 279 -39.99 18.35 16.35
CA GLY A 279 -40.42 17.70 17.58
C GLY A 279 -39.28 17.42 18.58
N GLY A 280 -38.17 18.11 18.50
CA GLY A 280 -37.03 17.92 19.38
C GLY A 280 -36.81 19.03 20.38
N THR A 281 -36.12 18.72 21.49
CA THR A 281 -35.68 19.70 22.50
C THR A 281 -34.71 20.74 21.96
N SER A 282 -34.09 20.47 20.77
CA SER A 282 -33.33 21.42 19.99
C SER A 282 -33.95 21.59 18.60
N ARG A 283 -33.91 22.81 18.08
CA ARG A 283 -34.37 23.11 16.70
C ARG A 283 -33.37 22.70 15.63
N TRP A 284 -32.13 22.41 16.00
CA TRP A 284 -31.07 22.10 15.10
C TRP A 284 -30.30 20.88 15.60
N ALA A 285 -30.00 19.93 14.70
CA ALA A 285 -28.99 18.91 14.89
C ALA A 285 -27.69 19.33 14.20
N TYR A 286 -26.60 19.17 14.91
CA TYR A 286 -25.27 19.39 14.34
C TYR A 286 -24.67 18.08 13.91
N LEU A 287 -24.22 18.04 12.67
CA LEU A 287 -23.60 16.89 12.05
C LEU A 287 -22.12 17.14 11.86
N VAL A 288 -21.31 16.16 12.21
CA VAL A 288 -19.85 16.15 12.06
C VAL A 288 -19.42 14.92 11.28
N PRO A 289 -18.27 14.92 10.61
CA PRO A 289 -17.71 13.71 10.04
C PRO A 289 -17.57 12.61 11.09
N ALA A 290 -17.88 11.36 10.74
CA ALA A 290 -17.74 10.23 11.66
C ALA A 290 -16.27 9.94 12.02
N GLU A 291 -15.35 10.30 11.11
CA GLU A 291 -13.90 10.16 11.25
C GLU A 291 -13.21 11.31 10.53
N ASP A 292 -12.05 11.70 11.05
CA ASP A 292 -11.17 12.61 10.32
C ASP A 292 -10.63 11.94 9.06
N ARG A 293 -10.54 12.72 7.98
CA ARG A 293 -10.02 12.24 6.70
C ARG A 293 -9.00 13.21 6.14
N ASP A 294 -7.90 12.60 5.73
CA ASP A 294 -6.85 13.26 4.98
C ASP A 294 -6.89 12.76 3.54
N VAL A 295 -6.49 13.60 2.62
CA VAL A 295 -6.19 13.25 1.23
C VAL A 295 -4.74 13.63 0.93
N PHE A 296 -4.06 12.82 0.12
CA PHE A 296 -2.71 13.12 -0.36
C PHE A 296 -2.83 13.49 -1.83
N VAL A 297 -2.71 14.75 -2.13
CA VAL A 297 -3.03 15.30 -3.44
C VAL A 297 -1.93 16.23 -3.93
N ASP A 298 -1.88 16.40 -5.24
CA ASP A 298 -1.04 17.41 -5.87
C ASP A 298 -1.24 18.77 -5.19
N ASN A 299 -0.17 19.53 -5.03
CA ASN A 299 -0.19 20.82 -4.35
C ASN A 299 -1.07 21.85 -5.05
N GLU A 300 -1.29 21.71 -6.34
CA GLU A 300 -2.14 22.60 -7.16
C GLU A 300 -3.59 22.09 -7.25
N ALA A 301 -3.88 20.84 -6.81
CA ALA A 301 -5.19 20.23 -6.89
C ALA A 301 -6.26 21.02 -6.14
N GLN A 302 -7.43 21.16 -6.75
CA GLN A 302 -8.61 21.77 -6.12
C GLN A 302 -9.38 20.71 -5.33
N VAL A 303 -9.28 20.80 -4.01
CA VAL A 303 -10.05 19.93 -3.10
C VAL A 303 -11.31 20.65 -2.66
N ALA A 304 -12.46 20.04 -2.86
CA ALA A 304 -13.74 20.56 -2.38
C ALA A 304 -14.51 19.49 -1.61
N VAL A 305 -15.25 19.94 -0.60
CA VAL A 305 -16.15 19.08 0.17
C VAL A 305 -17.56 19.62 0.07
N THR A 306 -18.48 18.76 -0.33
CA THR A 306 -19.92 19.07 -0.39
C THR A 306 -20.67 18.15 0.54
N ALA A 307 -21.69 18.66 1.24
CA ALA A 307 -22.54 17.85 2.10
C ALA A 307 -23.85 17.52 1.40
N LYS A 308 -24.22 16.24 1.42
CA LYS A 308 -25.56 15.78 1.05
C LYS A 308 -26.34 15.52 2.32
N LEU A 309 -27.26 16.44 2.64
CA LEU A 309 -28.01 16.49 3.89
C LEU A 309 -29.50 16.28 3.62
N PRO A 310 -30.27 15.68 4.56
CA PRO A 310 -31.73 15.72 4.53
C PRO A 310 -32.23 17.16 4.78
N TRP A 311 -33.41 17.47 4.30
CA TRP A 311 -34.03 18.78 4.50
C TRP A 311 -34.33 19.06 5.97
N PHE A 312 -34.64 18.02 6.75
CA PHE A 312 -34.87 18.03 8.19
C PHE A 312 -34.77 16.61 8.75
N ALA A 313 -34.74 16.48 10.07
CA ALA A 313 -34.83 15.23 10.81
C ALA A 313 -35.97 15.30 11.83
N PHE A 314 -36.43 14.15 12.35
CA PHE A 314 -37.35 14.06 13.47
C PHE A 314 -36.62 13.66 14.75
N ALA A 315 -37.03 14.22 15.87
CA ALA A 315 -36.57 13.72 17.16
C ALA A 315 -37.28 12.38 17.50
N PRO A 316 -36.63 11.48 18.31
CA PRO A 316 -35.32 11.68 18.88
C PRO A 316 -34.19 11.41 17.86
N MET A 317 -33.04 12.04 18.08
CA MET A 317 -31.79 11.71 17.35
C MET A 317 -30.74 11.33 18.37
N GLU A 318 -29.98 10.30 18.08
CA GLU A 318 -28.90 9.83 18.95
C GLU A 318 -27.53 10.34 18.47
N LYS A 319 -26.63 10.63 19.44
CA LYS A 319 -25.24 10.92 19.13
C LYS A 319 -24.61 9.73 18.40
N GLY A 320 -23.96 10.00 17.27
CA GLY A 320 -23.36 8.97 16.41
C GLY A 320 -24.31 8.43 15.32
N GLU A 321 -25.61 8.81 15.36
CA GLU A 321 -26.56 8.45 14.30
C GLU A 321 -26.18 9.14 12.98
N THR A 322 -26.15 8.38 11.89
CA THR A 322 -25.85 8.91 10.55
C THR A 322 -27.05 9.67 10.00
N ALA A 323 -26.85 10.94 9.68
CA ALA A 323 -27.89 11.82 9.15
C ALA A 323 -27.49 12.58 7.87
N GLY A 324 -26.46 12.16 7.20
CA GLY A 324 -26.00 12.76 5.94
C GLY A 324 -24.66 12.17 5.49
N LYS A 325 -24.11 12.74 4.42
CA LYS A 325 -22.76 12.38 3.96
C LYS A 325 -22.02 13.58 3.41
N ALA A 326 -20.71 13.60 3.65
CA ALA A 326 -19.76 14.48 2.99
C ALA A 326 -19.23 13.79 1.73
N ILE A 327 -19.13 14.54 0.64
CA ILE A 327 -18.58 14.09 -0.64
C ILE A 327 -17.32 14.89 -0.87
N ILE A 328 -16.18 14.20 -0.93
CA ILE A 328 -14.87 14.82 -1.21
C ILE A 328 -14.59 14.70 -2.70
N THR A 329 -14.24 15.81 -3.31
CA THR A 329 -13.83 15.86 -4.71
C THR A 329 -12.44 16.48 -4.84
N VAL A 330 -11.64 15.91 -5.74
CA VAL A 330 -10.32 16.43 -6.14
C VAL A 330 -10.42 16.71 -7.65
N ASP A 331 -10.17 17.95 -8.06
CA ASP A 331 -10.30 18.41 -9.45
C ASP A 331 -11.65 18.03 -10.08
N GLY A 332 -12.73 18.15 -9.27
CA GLY A 332 -14.09 17.82 -9.68
C GLY A 332 -14.43 16.32 -9.71
N LYS A 333 -13.47 15.42 -9.50
CA LYS A 333 -13.72 13.97 -9.41
C LYS A 333 -14.00 13.57 -7.97
N CYS A 334 -15.04 12.77 -7.73
CA CYS A 334 -15.35 12.23 -6.41
C CYS A 334 -14.29 11.20 -6.01
N VAL A 335 -13.59 11.45 -4.90
CA VAL A 335 -12.59 10.55 -4.30
C VAL A 335 -13.13 9.78 -3.10
N GLY A 336 -14.29 10.18 -2.55
CA GLY A 336 -14.94 9.44 -1.48
C GLY A 336 -16.22 10.09 -0.97
N GLU A 337 -17.06 9.25 -0.34
CA GLU A 337 -18.26 9.67 0.40
C GLU A 337 -18.13 9.15 1.84
N TYR A 338 -18.35 10.03 2.82
CA TYR A 338 -18.12 9.74 4.23
C TYR A 338 -19.37 10.09 5.05
N PRO A 339 -19.77 9.27 6.03
CA PRO A 339 -20.94 9.54 6.83
C PRO A 339 -20.76 10.78 7.70
N LEU A 340 -21.83 11.58 7.77
CA LEU A 340 -21.99 12.66 8.74
C LEU A 340 -22.90 12.16 9.85
N ILE A 341 -22.45 12.26 11.09
CA ILE A 341 -23.13 11.76 12.28
C ILE A 341 -23.58 12.88 13.18
N CYS A 342 -24.65 12.65 13.93
CA CYS A 342 -25.15 13.58 14.93
C CYS A 342 -24.11 13.74 16.07
N SER A 343 -23.76 14.99 16.40
CA SER A 343 -22.74 15.28 17.42
C SER A 343 -23.24 15.16 18.87
N GLU A 344 -24.56 15.16 19.07
CA GLU A 344 -25.19 15.16 20.39
C GLU A 344 -26.59 14.49 20.36
N ASN A 345 -27.09 14.08 21.51
CA ASN A 345 -28.46 13.54 21.63
C ASN A 345 -29.48 14.67 21.60
N ILE A 346 -30.56 14.47 20.86
CA ILE A 346 -31.72 15.37 20.81
C ILE A 346 -32.97 14.57 21.19
N ALA A 347 -33.52 14.84 22.36
CA ALA A 347 -34.72 14.17 22.84
C ALA A 347 -35.99 14.75 22.21
N ILE A 348 -37.11 14.03 22.32
CA ILE A 348 -38.44 14.53 21.94
C ILE A 348 -38.81 15.67 22.88
N ASP A 349 -39.33 16.77 22.33
CA ASP A 349 -39.96 17.84 23.09
C ASP A 349 -41.41 17.43 23.41
N ASN A 350 -41.68 17.21 24.69
CA ASN A 350 -43.01 16.83 25.19
C ASN A 350 -43.81 18.03 25.69
N SER A 351 -43.37 19.26 25.41
CA SER A 351 -44.07 20.48 25.83
C SER A 351 -45.23 20.89 24.91
#